data_9b2f9a33659cd626aeb1a2f218f19a83
#
_entry.id   9b2f9a33659cd626aeb1a2f218f19a83
#
_cell.length_a   1.000
_cell.length_b   1.000
_cell.length_c   1.000
_cell.angle_alpha   90.00
_cell.angle_beta   90.00
_cell.angle_gamma   90.00
#
_symmetry.space_group_name_H-M   'P 1'
#
loop_
_entity.id
_entity.type
_entity.pdbx_description
1 polymer ?
#
loop_
_entity_poly.entity_id
_entity_poly.type
_entity_poly.pdbx_seq_one_letter_code
_entity_poly.pdbx_strand_id
1 'polypeptide(L)'
;MGKILPVLMTLIGVGTGVGVGIILKPDPAEHSDVADCTSPAPEGEHAALPPAVDEHGQEVTPEYVKMNNQFVIPVLKDGNMAALVVLSISLEVTPGGKEATFQREPKLRDAFNQVLFDHANSGGFDGVFTNSNKMVVLRDSLYEIAQKVAGSVVQGILINDIVRQDIQG
;
A
#
# COMPACT_ATOMS: atom_id res chain seq x y z
N MET A 1 18.23 4.25 -53.94
CA MET A 1 17.98 2.86 -53.47
C MET A 1 18.10 2.67 -51.94
N GLY A 2 18.34 3.71 -51.11
CA GLY A 2 18.63 3.60 -49.69
C GLY A 2 17.40 3.57 -48.73
N LYS A 3 16.18 3.81 -49.19
CA LYS A 3 15.01 3.94 -48.34
C LYS A 3 14.14 2.65 -48.24
N ILE A 4 14.40 1.65 -49.09
CA ILE A 4 13.63 0.40 -49.13
C ILE A 4 14.13 -0.60 -48.08
N LEU A 5 15.44 -0.56 -47.75
CA LEU A 5 16.06 -1.48 -46.81
C LEU A 5 15.46 -1.41 -45.37
N PRO A 6 15.29 -0.20 -44.77
CA PRO A 6 14.68 -0.12 -43.43
C PRO A 6 13.21 -0.52 -43.40
N VAL A 7 12.46 -0.27 -44.47
CA VAL A 7 11.05 -0.67 -44.57
C VAL A 7 10.91 -2.19 -44.67
N LEU A 8 11.81 -2.85 -45.39
CA LEU A 8 11.84 -4.31 -45.48
C LEU A 8 12.15 -4.99 -44.13
N MET A 9 13.10 -4.43 -43.36
CA MET A 9 13.48 -4.89 -42.05
C MET A 9 12.35 -4.75 -41.02
N THR A 10 11.55 -3.68 -41.07
CA THR A 10 10.39 -3.51 -40.16
C THR A 10 9.28 -4.49 -40.46
N LEU A 11 9.00 -4.81 -41.72
CA LEU A 11 7.98 -5.79 -42.12
C LEU A 11 8.34 -7.21 -41.68
N ILE A 12 9.61 -7.60 -41.75
CA ILE A 12 10.08 -8.91 -41.28
C ILE A 12 9.97 -9.00 -39.75
N GLY A 13 10.30 -7.93 -39.03
CA GLY A 13 10.23 -7.88 -37.55
C GLY A 13 8.81 -8.02 -37.01
N VAL A 14 7.83 -7.41 -37.65
CA VAL A 14 6.42 -7.48 -37.25
C VAL A 14 5.83 -8.88 -37.54
N GLY A 15 6.17 -9.48 -38.66
CA GLY A 15 5.69 -10.81 -39.03
C GLY A 15 6.15 -11.92 -38.07
N THR A 16 7.40 -11.89 -37.64
CA THR A 16 7.94 -12.90 -36.69
C THR A 16 7.44 -12.67 -35.26
N GLY A 17 7.25 -11.41 -34.84
CA GLY A 17 6.74 -11.09 -33.49
C GLY A 17 5.34 -11.56 -33.22
N VAL A 18 4.43 -11.43 -34.19
CA VAL A 18 3.01 -11.86 -34.04
C VAL A 18 2.90 -13.39 -34.09
N GLY A 19 3.70 -14.07 -34.93
CA GLY A 19 3.64 -15.54 -35.06
C GLY A 19 4.07 -16.27 -33.78
N VAL A 20 5.14 -15.81 -33.12
CA VAL A 20 5.63 -16.44 -31.87
C VAL A 20 4.71 -16.12 -30.68
N GLY A 21 4.07 -14.94 -30.65
CA GLY A 21 3.17 -14.58 -29.56
C GLY A 21 1.89 -15.42 -29.49
N ILE A 22 1.40 -15.95 -30.61
CA ILE A 22 0.20 -16.80 -30.65
C ILE A 22 0.49 -18.23 -30.20
N ILE A 23 1.69 -18.76 -30.47
CA ILE A 23 2.08 -20.13 -30.10
C ILE A 23 2.40 -20.27 -28.60
N LEU A 24 2.77 -19.15 -27.93
CA LEU A 24 3.11 -19.13 -26.51
C LEU A 24 1.96 -18.74 -25.58
N LYS A 25 0.73 -18.59 -26.10
CA LYS A 25 -0.45 -18.43 -25.23
C LYS A 25 -0.77 -19.78 -24.58
N PRO A 26 -0.72 -19.90 -23.25
CA PRO A 26 -1.26 -21.09 -22.58
C PRO A 26 -2.79 -21.06 -22.73
N ASP A 27 -3.36 -22.19 -23.16
CA ASP A 27 -4.81 -22.39 -23.22
C ASP A 27 -5.42 -22.26 -21.81
N PRO A 28 -6.65 -21.73 -21.68
CA PRO A 28 -7.39 -21.77 -20.42
C PRO A 28 -7.66 -23.25 -20.09
N ALA A 29 -7.09 -23.74 -19.01
CA ALA A 29 -7.29 -25.09 -18.53
C ALA A 29 -8.77 -25.29 -18.17
N GLU A 30 -9.45 -26.13 -18.92
CA GLU A 30 -10.70 -26.75 -18.53
C GLU A 30 -10.49 -27.61 -17.27
N HIS A 31 -11.40 -27.41 -16.31
CA HIS A 31 -11.48 -28.26 -15.12
C HIS A 31 -11.71 -29.71 -15.54
N SER A 32 -10.78 -30.57 -15.18
CA SER A 32 -10.99 -32.02 -15.14
C SER A 32 -10.62 -32.52 -13.76
N ASP A 33 -11.63 -32.99 -13.04
CA ASP A 33 -11.54 -33.81 -11.86
C ASP A 33 -10.50 -34.91 -12.04
N VAL A 34 -9.58 -35.08 -11.08
CA VAL A 34 -9.21 -36.42 -10.53
C VAL A 34 -8.42 -36.29 -9.23
N ALA A 35 -9.01 -36.89 -8.20
CA ALA A 35 -8.41 -37.76 -7.17
C ALA A 35 -7.20 -37.30 -6.36
N ASP A 36 -7.52 -37.02 -5.09
CA ASP A 36 -6.93 -37.63 -3.89
C ASP A 36 -5.40 -37.81 -3.80
N CYS A 37 -4.77 -36.86 -3.08
CA CYS A 37 -3.59 -37.15 -2.28
C CYS A 37 -3.72 -36.38 -0.94
N THR A 38 -4.25 -37.08 0.04
CA THR A 38 -4.30 -36.75 1.45
C THR A 38 -2.91 -36.43 2.00
N SER A 39 -2.65 -35.19 2.36
CA SER A 39 -1.62 -34.82 3.33
C SER A 39 -2.12 -33.61 4.12
N PRO A 40 -2.25 -33.69 5.43
CA PRO A 40 -2.74 -32.56 6.21
C PRO A 40 -1.62 -31.56 6.42
N ALA A 41 -1.64 -30.47 5.66
CA ALA A 41 -0.96 -29.25 6.05
C ALA A 41 -1.88 -28.46 7.01
N PRO A 42 -1.36 -27.83 8.07
CA PRO A 42 -2.20 -27.08 8.98
C PRO A 42 -2.81 -25.88 8.24
N GLU A 43 -4.11 -25.92 8.07
CA GLU A 43 -4.91 -24.79 7.63
C GLU A 43 -4.76 -23.66 8.63
N GLY A 44 -3.88 -22.69 8.29
CA GLY A 44 -3.97 -21.36 8.83
C GLY A 44 -5.23 -20.72 8.21
N GLU A 45 -6.32 -20.87 8.91
CA GLU A 45 -7.58 -20.17 8.64
C GLU A 45 -7.29 -18.67 8.68
N HIS A 46 -7.00 -18.08 7.52
CA HIS A 46 -7.18 -16.64 7.36
C HIS A 46 -8.68 -16.40 7.44
N ALA A 47 -9.17 -16.24 8.66
CA ALA A 47 -10.51 -15.74 8.89
C ALA A 47 -10.59 -14.39 8.21
N ALA A 48 -11.18 -14.35 7.01
CA ALA A 48 -11.61 -13.11 6.41
C ALA A 48 -12.51 -12.43 7.45
N LEU A 49 -12.13 -11.22 7.87
CA LEU A 49 -12.98 -10.43 8.75
C LEU A 49 -14.36 -10.35 8.10
N PRO A 50 -15.44 -10.58 8.84
CA PRO A 50 -16.78 -10.47 8.27
C PRO A 50 -16.94 -9.07 7.68
N PRO A 51 -17.60 -8.96 6.52
CA PRO A 51 -17.84 -7.66 5.90
C PRO A 51 -18.56 -6.75 6.89
N ALA A 52 -18.15 -5.49 6.96
CA ALA A 52 -18.85 -4.50 7.74
C ALA A 52 -20.27 -4.35 7.16
N VAL A 53 -21.29 -4.52 7.97
CA VAL A 53 -22.68 -4.33 7.59
C VAL A 53 -23.20 -3.04 8.23
N ASP A 54 -23.99 -2.25 7.48
CA ASP A 54 -24.70 -1.09 8.01
C ASP A 54 -25.86 -1.50 8.93
N GLU A 55 -26.55 -0.52 9.53
CA GLU A 55 -27.73 -0.74 10.38
C GLU A 55 -28.88 -1.44 9.63
N HIS A 56 -28.79 -1.57 8.33
CA HIS A 56 -29.79 -2.24 7.47
C HIS A 56 -29.31 -3.61 6.97
N GLY A 57 -28.16 -4.12 7.44
CA GLY A 57 -27.62 -5.42 7.05
C GLY A 57 -27.04 -5.49 5.64
N GLN A 58 -26.75 -4.34 5.02
CA GLN A 58 -26.07 -4.27 3.72
C GLN A 58 -24.55 -4.25 3.89
N GLU A 59 -23.83 -4.99 3.07
CA GLU A 59 -22.36 -4.95 3.04
C GLU A 59 -21.88 -3.54 2.69
N VAL A 60 -21.24 -2.89 3.67
CA VAL A 60 -20.64 -1.59 3.48
C VAL A 60 -19.21 -1.79 2.97
N THR A 61 -18.98 -1.51 1.72
CA THR A 61 -17.62 -1.54 1.16
C THR A 61 -16.89 -0.28 1.61
N PRO A 62 -15.81 -0.39 2.41
CA PRO A 62 -15.04 0.77 2.82
C PRO A 62 -14.38 1.42 1.61
N GLU A 63 -14.23 2.72 1.67
CA GLU A 63 -13.50 3.48 0.68
C GLU A 63 -12.10 3.82 1.18
N TYR A 64 -11.16 3.93 0.26
CA TYR A 64 -9.77 4.25 0.60
C TYR A 64 -9.34 5.55 -0.06
N VAL A 65 -8.69 6.41 0.73
CA VAL A 65 -8.10 7.68 0.29
C VAL A 65 -6.59 7.59 0.49
N LYS A 66 -5.85 7.51 -0.60
CA LYS A 66 -4.40 7.57 -0.56
C LYS A 66 -3.96 9.02 -0.36
N MET A 67 -3.10 9.27 0.64
CA MET A 67 -2.47 10.58 0.84
C MET A 67 -1.55 10.90 -0.35
N ASN A 68 -1.69 12.11 -0.89
CA ASN A 68 -0.79 12.57 -1.96
C ASN A 68 0.63 12.65 -1.44
N ASN A 69 1.60 12.21 -2.23
CA ASN A 69 3.02 12.17 -1.88
C ASN A 69 3.35 11.35 -0.62
N GLN A 70 4.54 10.84 -0.58
CA GLN A 70 5.09 10.12 0.57
C GLN A 70 5.43 11.10 1.72
N PHE A 71 5.51 10.57 2.92
CA PHE A 71 6.05 11.26 4.08
C PHE A 71 7.55 10.94 4.17
N VAL A 72 8.37 11.98 4.35
CA VAL A 72 9.82 11.84 4.47
C VAL A 72 10.23 12.37 5.83
N ILE A 73 10.67 11.49 6.71
CA ILE A 73 10.90 11.76 8.12
C ILE A 73 12.38 11.58 8.44
N PRO A 74 13.10 12.64 8.82
CA PRO A 74 14.48 12.53 9.30
C PRO A 74 14.51 11.88 10.70
N VAL A 75 15.36 10.89 10.87
CA VAL A 75 15.67 10.28 12.17
C VAL A 75 16.98 10.85 12.64
N LEU A 76 16.94 11.56 13.77
CA LEU A 76 18.11 12.17 14.37
C LEU A 76 18.64 11.30 15.50
N LYS A 77 19.97 11.21 15.60
CA LYS A 77 20.67 10.57 16.71
C LYS A 77 21.83 11.46 17.13
N ASP A 78 21.88 11.79 18.41
CA ASP A 78 22.90 12.67 18.97
C ASP A 78 23.05 14.02 18.21
N GLY A 79 21.93 14.56 17.72
CA GLY A 79 21.87 15.81 16.96
C GLY A 79 22.26 15.70 15.47
N ASN A 80 22.64 14.51 15.00
CA ASN A 80 23.02 14.27 13.61
C ASN A 80 21.92 13.45 12.89
N MET A 81 21.80 13.65 11.57
CA MET A 81 20.89 12.85 10.76
C MET A 81 21.45 11.44 10.62
N ALA A 82 20.76 10.46 11.23
CA ALA A 82 21.16 9.05 11.21
C ALA A 82 20.47 8.27 10.09
N ALA A 83 19.23 8.62 9.77
CA ALA A 83 18.47 7.95 8.72
C ALA A 83 17.36 8.84 8.16
N LEU A 84 16.83 8.46 7.02
CA LEU A 84 15.56 8.94 6.45
C LEU A 84 14.56 7.79 6.43
N VAL A 85 13.36 8.02 6.96
CA VAL A 85 12.23 7.12 6.81
C VAL A 85 11.25 7.70 5.80
N VAL A 86 10.90 6.90 4.79
CA VAL A 86 9.94 7.25 3.76
C VAL A 86 8.76 6.30 3.88
N LEU A 87 7.55 6.84 3.98
CA LEU A 87 6.35 6.03 4.10
C LEU A 87 5.16 6.60 3.32
N SER A 88 4.26 5.70 2.89
CA SER A 88 3.00 6.02 2.23
C SER A 88 1.83 5.64 3.13
N ILE A 89 0.87 6.54 3.28
CA ILE A 89 -0.31 6.35 4.13
C ILE A 89 -1.57 6.41 3.27
N SER A 90 -2.52 5.53 3.56
CA SER A 90 -3.90 5.62 3.10
C SER A 90 -4.85 5.64 4.29
N LEU A 91 -5.98 6.29 4.12
CA LEU A 91 -7.06 6.30 5.10
C LEU A 91 -8.19 5.41 4.59
N GLU A 92 -8.70 4.57 5.47
CA GLU A 92 -9.98 3.92 5.27
C GLU A 92 -11.07 4.88 5.75
N VAL A 93 -12.07 5.10 4.90
CA VAL A 93 -13.13 6.08 5.16
C VAL A 93 -14.50 5.45 4.95
N THR A 94 -15.51 6.03 5.59
CA THR A 94 -16.91 5.67 5.36
C THR A 94 -17.29 5.87 3.90
N PRO A 95 -18.24 5.10 3.36
CA PRO A 95 -18.78 5.33 2.02
C PRO A 95 -19.22 6.78 1.81
N GLY A 96 -18.79 7.37 0.70
CA GLY A 96 -19.01 8.80 0.40
C GLY A 96 -18.10 9.77 1.16
N GLY A 97 -17.17 9.27 1.98
CA GLY A 97 -16.28 10.12 2.79
C GLY A 97 -15.06 10.67 2.08
N LYS A 98 -14.78 10.21 0.85
CA LYS A 98 -13.57 10.59 0.10
C LYS A 98 -13.42 12.10 -0.08
N GLU A 99 -14.46 12.76 -0.58
CA GLU A 99 -14.41 14.20 -0.88
C GLU A 99 -14.14 15.02 0.39
N ALA A 100 -14.85 14.71 1.49
CA ALA A 100 -14.65 15.37 2.77
C ALA A 100 -13.22 15.17 3.33
N THR A 101 -12.63 14.01 3.06
CA THR A 101 -11.25 13.68 3.46
C THR A 101 -10.24 14.45 2.60
N PHE A 102 -10.43 14.51 1.28
CA PHE A 102 -9.55 15.29 0.38
C PHE A 102 -9.54 16.77 0.73
N GLN A 103 -10.68 17.35 1.07
CA GLN A 103 -10.75 18.76 1.48
C GLN A 103 -9.96 19.03 2.77
N ARG A 104 -9.77 18.01 3.62
CA ARG A 104 -9.00 18.11 4.87
C ARG A 104 -7.56 17.59 4.74
N GLU A 105 -7.16 17.11 3.56
CA GLU A 105 -5.84 16.52 3.35
C GLU A 105 -4.68 17.40 3.82
N PRO A 106 -4.64 18.73 3.57
CA PRO A 106 -3.54 19.57 4.04
C PRO A 106 -3.40 19.56 5.57
N LYS A 107 -4.53 19.56 6.31
CA LYS A 107 -4.53 19.49 7.78
C LYS A 107 -4.16 18.12 8.29
N LEU A 108 -4.64 17.06 7.62
CA LEU A 108 -4.28 15.69 7.93
C LEU A 108 -2.77 15.47 7.76
N ARG A 109 -2.21 16.00 6.66
CA ARG A 109 -0.78 15.89 6.37
C ARG A 109 0.07 16.59 7.44
N ASP A 110 -0.30 17.79 7.82
CA ASP A 110 0.39 18.53 8.89
C ASP A 110 0.36 17.75 10.21
N ALA A 111 -0.82 17.27 10.60
CA ALA A 111 -1.00 16.50 11.83
C ALA A 111 -0.25 15.16 11.79
N PHE A 112 -0.24 14.47 10.65
CA PHE A 112 0.53 13.23 10.49
C PHE A 112 2.03 13.45 10.55
N ASN A 113 2.54 14.53 9.94
CA ASN A 113 3.95 14.89 10.07
C ASN A 113 4.35 15.05 11.54
N GLN A 114 3.53 15.73 12.35
CA GLN A 114 3.82 15.90 13.78
C GLN A 114 3.91 14.54 14.49
N VAL A 115 2.93 13.66 14.31
CA VAL A 115 2.94 12.31 14.89
C VAL A 115 4.16 11.51 14.44
N LEU A 116 4.52 11.59 13.16
CA LEU A 116 5.66 10.87 12.61
C LEU A 116 6.99 11.40 13.15
N PHE A 117 7.13 12.73 13.35
CA PHE A 117 8.30 13.32 13.98
C PHE A 117 8.39 12.92 15.47
N ASP A 118 7.30 12.92 16.20
CA ASP A 118 7.25 12.50 17.59
C ASP A 118 7.62 11.01 17.73
N HIS A 119 7.10 10.17 16.82
CA HIS A 119 7.45 8.76 16.76
C HIS A 119 8.94 8.54 16.43
N ALA A 120 9.50 9.31 15.50
CA ALA A 120 10.93 9.28 15.20
C ALA A 120 11.78 9.68 16.39
N ASN A 121 11.44 10.79 17.05
CA ASN A 121 12.16 11.32 18.19
C ASN A 121 12.09 10.40 19.43
N SER A 122 11.04 9.60 19.56
CA SER A 122 10.91 8.57 20.61
C SER A 122 11.62 7.26 20.28
N GLY A 123 12.35 7.18 19.15
CA GLY A 123 13.05 5.97 18.73
C GLY A 123 12.13 4.90 18.09
N GLY A 124 10.94 5.29 17.67
CA GLY A 124 9.98 4.38 17.06
C GLY A 124 10.48 3.72 15.77
N PHE A 125 11.35 4.43 15.05
CA PHE A 125 11.97 3.90 13.83
C PHE A 125 13.34 3.26 14.04
N ASP A 126 13.80 3.07 15.28
CA ASP A 126 15.08 2.44 15.56
C ASP A 126 15.03 0.91 15.52
N GLY A 127 16.16 0.29 15.15
CA GLY A 127 16.31 -1.17 15.12
C GLY A 127 15.29 -1.86 14.23
N VAL A 128 14.58 -2.87 14.74
CA VAL A 128 13.51 -3.57 14.01
C VAL A 128 12.22 -2.73 14.07
N PHE A 129 12.19 -1.65 13.31
CA PHE A 129 11.08 -0.68 13.32
C PHE A 129 9.77 -1.23 12.74
N THR A 130 9.84 -2.25 11.88
CA THR A 130 8.66 -2.94 11.31
C THR A 130 8.06 -3.98 12.25
N ASN A 131 8.53 -4.09 13.49
CA ASN A 131 7.94 -4.96 14.50
C ASN A 131 6.46 -4.60 14.71
N SER A 132 5.61 -5.62 14.86
CA SER A 132 4.15 -5.45 14.98
C SER A 132 3.76 -4.47 16.07
N ASN A 133 4.39 -4.52 17.25
CA ASN A 133 4.07 -3.63 18.37
C ASN A 133 4.35 -2.16 18.03
N LYS A 134 5.50 -1.86 17.40
CA LYS A 134 5.85 -0.49 16.98
C LYS A 134 4.89 0.02 15.90
N MET A 135 4.53 -0.86 14.96
CA MET A 135 3.60 -0.52 13.88
C MET A 135 2.17 -0.31 14.38
N VAL A 136 1.74 -1.04 15.40
CA VAL A 136 0.42 -0.81 16.05
C VAL A 136 0.41 0.56 16.72
N VAL A 137 1.41 0.87 17.55
CA VAL A 137 1.50 2.18 18.21
C VAL A 137 1.48 3.33 17.21
N LEU A 138 2.20 3.20 16.11
CA LEU A 138 2.20 4.22 15.05
C LEU A 138 0.84 4.38 14.39
N ARG A 139 0.17 3.28 14.02
CA ARG A 139 -1.17 3.33 13.43
C ARG A 139 -2.20 3.94 14.38
N ASP A 140 -2.17 3.55 15.64
CA ASP A 140 -3.09 4.07 16.66
C ASP A 140 -2.92 5.57 16.86
N SER A 141 -1.68 6.07 16.92
CA SER A 141 -1.39 7.49 17.03
C SER A 141 -1.85 8.28 15.80
N LEU A 142 -1.62 7.73 14.60
CA LEU A 142 -2.09 8.34 13.34
C LEU A 142 -3.62 8.32 13.25
N TYR A 143 -4.25 7.24 13.70
CA TYR A 143 -5.71 7.13 13.72
C TYR A 143 -6.34 8.14 14.67
N GLU A 144 -5.81 8.25 15.88
CA GLU A 144 -6.30 9.19 16.89
C GLU A 144 -6.27 10.66 16.37
N ILE A 145 -5.16 11.06 15.73
CA ILE A 145 -5.06 12.40 15.17
C ILE A 145 -5.96 12.59 13.93
N ALA A 146 -6.13 11.56 13.11
CA ALA A 146 -7.04 11.59 11.97
C ALA A 146 -8.48 11.79 12.42
N GLN A 147 -8.90 11.13 13.48
CA GLN A 147 -10.22 11.33 14.11
C GLN A 147 -10.41 12.77 14.61
N LYS A 148 -9.37 13.37 15.20
CA LYS A 148 -9.43 14.78 15.67
C LYS A 148 -9.58 15.77 14.51
N VAL A 149 -8.98 15.50 13.35
CA VAL A 149 -8.99 16.39 12.18
C VAL A 149 -10.20 16.15 11.28
N ALA A 150 -10.50 14.92 10.97
CA ALA A 150 -11.54 14.55 9.99
C ALA A 150 -12.82 13.98 10.62
N GLY A 151 -12.79 13.63 11.91
CA GLY A 151 -13.95 13.06 12.61
C GLY A 151 -14.18 11.60 12.25
N SER A 152 -15.39 11.11 12.51
CA SER A 152 -15.80 9.71 12.34
C SER A 152 -15.81 9.22 10.87
N VAL A 153 -15.56 10.10 9.92
CA VAL A 153 -15.39 9.73 8.51
C VAL A 153 -14.21 8.77 8.32
N VAL A 154 -13.12 8.95 9.08
CA VAL A 154 -11.96 8.06 9.03
C VAL A 154 -12.23 6.84 9.90
N GLN A 155 -12.13 5.65 9.32
CA GLN A 155 -12.37 4.36 9.99
C GLN A 155 -11.06 3.62 10.31
N GLY A 156 -9.99 3.90 9.56
CA GLY A 156 -8.71 3.24 9.76
C GLY A 156 -7.54 3.94 9.07
N ILE A 157 -6.33 3.53 9.45
CA ILE A 157 -5.06 3.96 8.85
C ILE A 157 -4.33 2.76 8.28
N LEU A 158 -3.92 2.89 7.02
CA LEU A 158 -3.10 1.90 6.33
C LEU A 158 -1.73 2.51 6.02
N ILE A 159 -0.67 1.82 6.45
CA ILE A 159 0.69 2.13 6.04
C ILE A 159 1.01 1.19 4.88
N ASN A 160 0.99 1.75 3.65
CA ASN A 160 1.14 0.96 2.42
C ASN A 160 2.59 0.54 2.20
N ASP A 161 3.50 1.49 2.40
CA ASP A 161 4.93 1.28 2.24
C ASP A 161 5.69 1.98 3.35
N ILE A 162 6.79 1.39 3.79
CA ILE A 162 7.74 2.01 4.70
C ILE A 162 9.16 1.53 4.39
N VAL A 163 10.06 2.49 4.18
CA VAL A 163 11.49 2.24 3.91
C VAL A 163 12.32 3.14 4.81
N ARG A 164 13.37 2.60 5.40
CA ARG A 164 14.39 3.37 6.12
C ARG A 164 15.71 3.31 5.35
N GLN A 165 16.31 4.47 5.15
CA GLN A 165 17.63 4.63 4.56
C GLN A 165 18.59 5.18 5.61
N ASP A 166 19.56 4.37 6.02
CA ASP A 166 20.59 4.81 6.96
C ASP A 166 21.60 5.68 6.21
N ILE A 167 21.98 6.80 6.84
CA ILE A 167 22.98 7.72 6.32
C ILE A 167 24.30 7.34 6.94
N GLN A 168 25.23 6.87 6.10
CA GLN A 168 26.59 6.60 6.53
C GLN A 168 27.32 7.96 6.61
N GLY A 169 27.68 8.34 7.82
CA GLY A 169 28.53 9.49 8.11
C GLY A 169 30.01 9.14 8.00
#